data_412c8a7101f95d30c9f43a3a5341b51c
#
_entry.id   412c8a7101f95d30c9f43a3a5341b51c
#
_cell.length_a   1.000
_cell.length_b   1.000
_cell.length_c   1.000
_cell.angle_alpha   90.00
_cell.angle_beta   90.00
_cell.angle_gamma   90.00
#
_symmetry.space_group_name_H-M   'P 1'
#
loop_
_entity.id
_entity.type
_entity.pdbx_description
1 polymer ?
#
loop_
_entity_poly.entity_id
_entity_poly.type
_entity_poly.pdbx_seq_one_letter_code
_entity_poly.pdbx_strand_id
1 'polypeptide(L)'
;MVFSDRTYSVLVVSAAQKFNEAFAEMLPGSEYYPVRFVGNIAAARRELVNKTYDLVIINAPLPDDFGTRFAIDACNQSGTVALLLAKSEVYDEVEAKLTCQGVFTLAK
;
A
#
# COMPACT_ATOMS: atom_id res chain seq x y z
N MET A 1 -24.96 4.18 -13.14
CA MET A 1 -24.76 3.35 -12.30
C MET A 1 -24.30 3.90 -11.10
N VAL A 2 -24.59 3.40 -10.18
CA VAL A 2 -24.23 3.92 -9.12
C VAL A 2 -23.50 3.12 -8.28
N PHE A 3 -22.41 3.49 -7.99
CA PHE A 3 -21.63 2.79 -7.16
C PHE A 3 -21.00 3.76 -6.32
N SER A 4 -21.40 4.89 -6.34
CA SER A 4 -20.69 5.93 -5.69
C SER A 4 -20.86 5.94 -4.21
N ASP A 5 -21.72 5.11 -3.67
CA ASP A 5 -21.86 5.05 -2.23
C ASP A 5 -20.75 4.27 -1.57
N ARG A 6 -19.98 3.53 -2.34
CA ARG A 6 -18.94 2.75 -1.75
C ARG A 6 -17.68 3.57 -1.55
N THR A 7 -17.11 3.46 -0.38
CA THR A 7 -15.79 4.01 -0.12
C THR A 7 -14.80 2.87 -0.02
N TYR A 8 -13.53 3.16 -0.31
CA TYR A 8 -12.48 2.16 -0.27
C TYR A 8 -11.53 2.45 0.88
N SER A 9 -11.28 1.45 1.69
CA SER A 9 -10.36 1.61 2.81
C SER A 9 -8.92 1.47 2.31
N VAL A 10 -8.03 2.33 2.81
CA VAL A 10 -6.66 2.40 2.34
C VAL A 10 -5.69 2.34 3.51
N LEU A 11 -4.72 1.44 3.42
CA LEU A 11 -3.61 1.40 4.38
C LEU A 11 -2.36 1.88 3.65
N VAL A 12 -1.74 2.93 4.16
CA VAL A 12 -0.53 3.48 3.57
C VAL A 12 0.64 3.17 4.51
N VAL A 13 1.61 2.43 4.01
CA VAL A 13 2.78 2.04 4.79
C VAL A 13 3.95 2.90 4.32
N SER A 14 4.28 3.91 5.08
CA SER A 14 5.28 4.88 4.68
C SER A 14 5.84 5.61 5.89
N ALA A 15 7.16 5.75 5.94
CA ALA A 15 7.82 6.52 6.97
C ALA A 15 8.21 7.93 6.50
N ALA A 16 7.91 8.26 5.24
CA ALA A 16 8.30 9.55 4.66
C ALA A 16 7.18 10.57 4.91
N GLN A 17 7.41 11.49 5.84
CA GLN A 17 6.38 12.42 6.25
C GLN A 17 5.85 13.28 5.11
N LYS A 18 6.72 13.79 4.26
CA LYS A 18 6.27 14.63 3.14
C LYS A 18 5.42 13.86 2.15
N PHE A 19 5.80 12.61 1.89
CA PHE A 19 5.01 11.76 1.03
C PHE A 19 3.64 11.54 1.65
N ASN A 20 3.59 11.29 2.95
CA ASN A 20 2.34 11.02 3.64
C ASN A 20 1.41 12.23 3.58
N GLU A 21 1.95 13.42 3.77
CA GLU A 21 1.14 14.64 3.71
C GLU A 21 0.59 14.88 2.32
N ALA A 22 1.44 14.73 1.31
CA ALA A 22 1.01 14.93 -0.06
C ALA A 22 -0.01 13.87 -0.49
N PHE A 23 0.24 12.63 -0.07
CA PHE A 23 -0.63 11.54 -0.46
C PHE A 23 -2.01 11.66 0.19
N ALA A 24 -2.05 12.12 1.43
CA ALA A 24 -3.31 12.31 2.13
C ALA A 24 -4.20 13.32 1.41
N GLU A 25 -3.60 14.33 0.80
CA GLU A 25 -4.36 15.33 0.06
C GLU A 25 -4.87 14.82 -1.26
N MET A 26 -4.28 13.76 -1.78
CA MET A 26 -4.69 13.21 -3.06
C MET A 26 -5.87 12.24 -2.94
N LEU A 27 -6.23 11.83 -1.73
CA LEU A 27 -7.29 10.86 -1.54
C LEU A 27 -8.54 11.53 -1.00
N PRO A 28 -9.54 11.78 -1.85
CA PRO A 28 -10.75 12.44 -1.37
C PRO A 28 -11.51 11.52 -0.43
N GLY A 29 -11.91 12.07 0.72
CA GLY A 29 -12.61 11.30 1.73
C GLY A 29 -13.96 10.76 1.28
N SER A 30 -14.51 11.33 0.22
CA SER A 30 -15.77 10.84 -0.33
C SER A 30 -15.60 9.49 -1.01
N GLU A 31 -14.37 9.13 -1.41
CA GLU A 31 -14.11 7.89 -2.12
C GLU A 31 -13.22 6.96 -1.33
N TYR A 32 -12.37 7.49 -0.45
CA TYR A 32 -11.40 6.71 0.29
C TYR A 32 -11.55 6.95 1.79
N TYR A 33 -12.03 5.95 2.49
CA TYR A 33 -12.22 6.10 3.92
C TYR A 33 -12.47 4.73 4.54
N PRO A 34 -11.81 4.39 5.64
CA PRO A 34 -10.77 5.19 6.29
C PRO A 34 -9.43 5.07 5.57
N VAL A 35 -8.59 6.08 5.78
CA VAL A 35 -7.22 6.05 5.28
C VAL A 35 -6.32 6.03 6.50
N ARG A 36 -5.53 4.98 6.63
CA ARG A 36 -4.65 4.81 7.78
C ARG A 36 -3.21 4.80 7.36
N PHE A 37 -2.38 5.55 8.07
CA PHE A 37 -0.95 5.59 7.80
C PHE A 37 -0.19 4.88 8.91
N VAL A 38 0.74 4.00 8.55
CA VAL A 38 1.64 3.35 9.50
C VAL A 38 3.06 3.50 9.00
N GLY A 39 4.02 3.56 9.89
CA GLY A 39 5.39 3.91 9.55
C GLY A 39 6.37 2.77 9.38
N ASN A 40 5.94 1.53 9.55
CA ASN A 40 6.82 0.39 9.35
C ASN A 40 6.01 -0.86 9.04
N ILE A 41 6.70 -1.91 8.63
CA ILE A 41 6.04 -3.13 8.20
C ILE A 41 5.42 -3.88 9.38
N ALA A 42 6.05 -3.85 10.54
CA ALA A 42 5.49 -4.53 11.71
C ALA A 42 4.12 -3.96 12.08
N ALA A 43 4.00 -2.63 12.05
CA ALA A 43 2.72 -1.98 12.33
C ALA A 43 1.68 -2.32 11.27
N ALA A 44 2.13 -2.39 10.01
CA ALA A 44 1.22 -2.73 8.91
C ALA A 44 0.69 -4.16 9.06
N ARG A 45 1.54 -5.08 9.46
CA ARG A 45 1.09 -6.47 9.67
C ARG A 45 0.06 -6.56 10.78
N ARG A 46 0.25 -5.79 11.84
CA ARG A 46 -0.72 -5.75 12.94
C ARG A 46 -2.07 -5.22 12.48
N GLU A 47 -2.04 -4.21 11.60
CA GLU A 47 -3.29 -3.68 11.06
C GLU A 47 -4.04 -4.75 10.27
N LEU A 48 -3.34 -5.51 9.45
CA LEU A 48 -3.99 -6.51 8.61
C LEU A 48 -4.50 -7.72 9.39
N VAL A 49 -4.01 -7.93 10.60
CA VAL A 49 -4.54 -8.96 11.46
C VAL A 49 -5.94 -8.56 11.96
N ASN A 50 -6.11 -7.26 12.22
CA ASN A 50 -7.35 -6.76 12.80
C ASN A 50 -8.40 -6.31 11.79
N LYS A 51 -7.98 -5.89 10.62
CA LYS A 51 -8.88 -5.35 9.61
C LYS A 51 -8.43 -5.73 8.22
N THR A 52 -9.37 -5.74 7.29
CA THR A 52 -9.06 -5.92 5.88
C THR A 52 -9.15 -4.56 5.20
N TYR A 53 -8.23 -4.28 4.32
CA TYR A 53 -8.22 -3.04 3.56
C TYR A 53 -8.44 -3.34 2.09
N ASP A 54 -9.09 -2.43 1.39
CA ASP A 54 -9.30 -2.58 -0.05
C ASP A 54 -8.01 -2.32 -0.82
N LEU A 55 -7.21 -1.37 -0.32
CA LEU A 55 -5.98 -0.97 -0.99
C LEU A 55 -4.85 -0.84 0.03
N VAL A 56 -3.70 -1.42 -0.25
CA VAL A 56 -2.51 -1.29 0.58
C VAL A 56 -1.41 -0.69 -0.27
N ILE A 57 -0.91 0.46 0.13
CA ILE A 57 0.14 1.16 -0.61
C ILE A 57 1.40 1.16 0.23
N ILE A 58 2.50 0.67 -0.35
CA ILE A 58 3.76 0.54 0.36
C ILE A 58 4.80 1.44 -0.28
N ASN A 59 5.28 2.42 0.47
CA ASN A 59 6.33 3.31 -0.01
C ASN A 59 7.67 2.77 0.46
N ALA A 60 8.28 1.91 -0.36
CA ALA A 60 9.51 1.21 -0.02
C ALA A 60 10.74 2.11 -0.13
N PRO A 61 11.73 1.93 0.69
CA PRO A 61 11.80 0.95 1.79
C PRO A 61 11.23 1.52 3.08
N LEU A 62 10.93 0.64 4.02
CA LEU A 62 10.50 1.05 5.35
C LEU A 62 11.70 0.87 6.30
N PRO A 63 11.66 1.46 7.49
CA PRO A 63 12.81 1.35 8.42
C PRO A 63 13.14 -0.08 8.81
N ASP A 64 12.13 -0.96 8.87
CA ASP A 64 12.34 -2.33 9.34
C ASP A 64 12.39 -3.36 8.21
N ASP A 65 12.01 -3.00 7.00
CA ASP A 65 11.97 -3.96 5.90
C ASP A 65 11.74 -3.22 4.59
N PHE A 66 12.13 -3.80 3.48
CA PHE A 66 11.84 -3.21 2.18
C PHE A 66 10.35 -3.27 1.88
N GLY A 67 9.68 -4.34 2.27
CA GLY A 67 8.24 -4.47 2.10
C GLY A 67 7.78 -5.47 1.05
N THR A 68 8.71 -6.15 0.38
CA THR A 68 8.37 -7.09 -0.69
C THR A 68 7.48 -8.22 -0.20
N ARG A 69 7.89 -8.87 0.87
CA ARG A 69 7.12 -10.01 1.39
C ARG A 69 5.77 -9.56 1.92
N PHE A 70 5.74 -8.40 2.58
CA PHE A 70 4.49 -7.85 3.07
C PHE A 70 3.53 -7.57 1.92
N ALA A 71 4.05 -7.03 0.81
CA ALA A 71 3.21 -6.73 -0.36
C ALA A 71 2.56 -8.01 -0.91
N ILE A 72 3.35 -9.08 -0.99
CA ILE A 72 2.83 -10.36 -1.47
C ILE A 72 1.75 -10.88 -0.53
N ASP A 73 2.03 -10.85 0.77
CA ASP A 73 1.07 -11.34 1.76
C ASP A 73 -0.22 -10.52 1.73
N ALA A 74 -0.10 -9.21 1.55
CA ALA A 74 -1.27 -8.34 1.50
C ALA A 74 -2.13 -8.64 0.28
N CYS A 75 -1.51 -8.81 -0.88
CA CYS A 75 -2.30 -9.04 -2.09
C CYS A 75 -2.93 -10.43 -2.13
N ASN A 76 -2.47 -11.33 -1.27
CA ASN A 76 -3.09 -12.64 -1.16
C ASN A 76 -4.36 -12.63 -0.32
N GLN A 77 -4.64 -11.52 0.35
CA GLN A 77 -5.89 -11.41 1.08
C GLN A 77 -7.03 -11.12 0.10
N SER A 78 -8.16 -11.75 0.34
CA SER A 78 -9.29 -11.61 -0.56
C SER A 78 -9.78 -10.17 -0.62
N GLY A 79 -9.87 -9.64 -1.81
CA GLY A 79 -10.39 -8.29 -2.01
C GLY A 79 -9.40 -7.16 -1.78
N THR A 80 -8.12 -7.48 -1.58
CA THR A 80 -7.12 -6.45 -1.34
C THR A 80 -6.20 -6.28 -2.55
N VAL A 81 -5.97 -5.03 -2.94
CA VAL A 81 -5.03 -4.69 -4.00
C VAL A 81 -3.79 -4.09 -3.33
N ALA A 82 -2.62 -4.60 -3.66
CA ALA A 82 -1.37 -4.11 -3.10
C ALA A 82 -0.56 -3.37 -4.17
N LEU A 83 -0.03 -2.20 -3.81
CA LEU A 83 0.77 -1.39 -4.70
C LEU A 83 2.08 -1.05 -4.00
N LEU A 84 3.20 -1.35 -4.62
CA LEU A 84 4.50 -1.04 -4.04
C LEU A 84 5.21 0.02 -4.88
N LEU A 85 5.68 1.08 -4.21
CA LEU A 85 6.42 2.16 -4.84
C LEU A 85 7.90 1.97 -4.51
N ALA A 86 8.75 1.94 -5.51
CA ALA A 86 10.18 1.74 -5.32
C ALA A 86 10.98 2.71 -6.18
N LYS A 87 12.20 3.01 -5.77
CA LYS A 87 13.06 3.88 -6.55
C LYS A 87 13.41 3.22 -7.87
N SER A 88 13.64 4.03 -8.89
CA SER A 88 13.90 3.53 -10.23
C SER A 88 15.13 2.62 -10.30
N GLU A 89 16.12 2.82 -9.42
CA GLU A 89 17.33 2.00 -9.44
C GLU A 89 17.06 0.52 -9.15
N VAL A 90 15.99 0.24 -8.38
CA VAL A 90 15.67 -1.13 -8.04
C VAL A 90 14.35 -1.60 -8.61
N TYR A 91 13.71 -0.72 -9.37
CA TYR A 91 12.36 -1.00 -9.86
C TYR A 91 12.27 -2.28 -10.70
N ASP A 92 13.17 -2.45 -11.65
CA ASP A 92 13.09 -3.60 -12.58
C ASP A 92 13.19 -4.92 -11.84
N GLU A 93 14.10 -5.00 -10.86
CA GLU A 93 14.27 -6.20 -10.09
C GLU A 93 13.03 -6.51 -9.27
N VAL A 94 12.48 -5.49 -8.62
CA VAL A 94 11.33 -5.65 -7.76
C VAL A 94 10.08 -5.96 -8.59
N GLU A 95 9.92 -5.27 -9.69
CA GLU A 95 8.76 -5.44 -10.55
C GLU A 95 8.68 -6.86 -11.09
N ALA A 96 9.81 -7.39 -11.56
CA ALA A 96 9.84 -8.75 -12.10
C ALA A 96 9.44 -9.77 -11.03
N LYS A 97 9.84 -9.53 -9.79
CA LYS A 97 9.55 -10.44 -8.70
C LYS A 97 8.10 -10.36 -8.25
N LEU A 98 7.55 -9.16 -8.19
CA LEU A 98 6.22 -8.94 -7.62
C LEU A 98 5.09 -9.08 -8.61
N THR A 99 5.32 -8.80 -9.87
CA THR A 99 4.28 -8.94 -10.90
C THR A 99 3.76 -10.37 -10.95
N CYS A 100 4.67 -11.34 -10.80
CA CYS A 100 4.27 -12.75 -10.80
C CYS A 100 3.39 -13.09 -9.60
N GLN A 101 3.43 -12.29 -8.56
CA GLN A 101 2.68 -12.55 -7.34
C GLN A 101 1.40 -11.71 -7.26
N GLY A 102 1.12 -10.91 -8.28
CA GLY A 102 -0.11 -10.12 -8.29
C GLY A 102 -0.01 -8.75 -7.63
N VAL A 103 1.19 -8.29 -7.34
CA VAL A 103 1.39 -6.98 -6.73
C VAL A 103 1.67 -5.97 -7.83
N PHE A 104 0.99 -4.82 -7.78
CA PHE A 104 1.28 -3.74 -8.71
C PHE A 104 2.49 -2.97 -8.21
N THR A 105 3.36 -2.54 -9.10
CA THR A 105 4.54 -1.79 -8.72
C THR A 105 4.65 -0.51 -9.55
N LEU A 106 5.18 0.54 -8.93
CA LEU A 106 5.41 1.80 -9.61
C LEU A 106 6.78 2.34 -9.20
N ALA A 107 7.46 2.95 -10.16
CA ALA A 107 8.74 3.60 -9.88
C ALA A 107 8.47 5.00 -9.34
N LYS A 108 9.21 5.38 -8.34
CA LYS A 108 9.09 6.72 -7.77
C LYS A 108 9.79 7.77 -8.62
#